data_3449d4c340c95ccdb967fd339ec283d2
#
_entry.id   3449d4c340c95ccdb967fd339ec283d2
#
_cell.length_a   1.000
_cell.length_b   1.000
_cell.length_c   1.000
_cell.angle_alpha   90.00
_cell.angle_beta   90.00
_cell.angle_gamma   90.00
#
_symmetry.space_group_name_H-M   'P 1'
#
loop_
_entity.id
_entity.type
_entity.pdbx_description
1 polymer ?
#
loop_
_entity_poly.entity_id
_entity_poly.type
_entity_poly.pdbx_seq_one_letter_code
_entity_poly.pdbx_strand_id
1 'polypeptide(L)'
;LIDGGDYKIGFEASGITIDEMAKQAPEVLAKLRKLVGEGKIEPVASPYIHFMLANIPYEVCVDSLIHSRDVWEKHTGFRPKVGWNPECGWAGYIPDAYKEAGFDSLVMDADSFLLSFDEIRKATGLEYDVAGHSNKNHLFKIEEYIKDKPEFLKFITNPSVAPNGLKMIFRSDCMAN
;
A
#
# COMPACT_ATOMS: atom_id res chain seq x y z
N LEU A 1 6.48 -19.57 11.08
CA LEU A 1 5.82 -18.62 12.00
C LEU A 1 4.30 -18.56 11.78
N ILE A 2 3.83 -18.40 10.53
CA ILE A 2 2.39 -18.28 10.21
C ILE A 2 1.64 -19.61 10.41
N ASP A 3 2.27 -20.75 10.17
CA ASP A 3 1.65 -22.08 10.27
C ASP A 3 1.29 -22.49 11.70
N GLY A 4 1.94 -21.92 12.72
CA GLY A 4 1.81 -22.36 14.12
C GLY A 4 1.20 -21.34 15.09
N GLY A 5 0.73 -20.18 14.63
CA GLY A 5 0.19 -19.13 15.48
C GLY A 5 -1.08 -18.46 14.94
N ASP A 6 -1.71 -17.64 15.75
CA ASP A 6 -2.89 -16.83 15.40
C ASP A 6 -2.53 -15.51 14.69
N TYR A 7 -1.37 -15.47 14.04
CA TYR A 7 -0.92 -14.28 13.33
C TYR A 7 -1.68 -14.11 12.03
N LYS A 8 -2.13 -12.88 11.78
CA LYS A 8 -2.66 -12.42 10.49
C LYS A 8 -1.71 -11.40 9.90
N ILE A 9 -1.39 -11.54 8.63
CA ILE A 9 -0.50 -10.62 7.92
C ILE A 9 -1.08 -10.22 6.57
N GLY A 10 -0.70 -9.04 6.07
CA GLY A 10 -0.83 -8.69 4.67
C GLY A 10 0.34 -9.30 3.87
N PHE A 11 0.04 -9.86 2.72
CA PHE A 11 1.06 -10.31 1.77
C PHE A 11 0.88 -9.53 0.47
N GLU A 12 1.87 -8.68 0.17
CA GLU A 12 1.87 -7.87 -1.04
C GLU A 12 2.63 -8.58 -2.16
N ALA A 13 2.02 -8.58 -3.35
CA ALA A 13 2.70 -8.95 -4.59
C ALA A 13 2.03 -8.31 -5.81
N SER A 14 2.86 -7.95 -6.78
CA SER A 14 2.40 -7.54 -8.12
C SER A 14 1.87 -8.74 -8.91
N GLY A 15 1.03 -8.48 -9.92
CA GLY A 15 0.46 -9.54 -10.74
C GLY A 15 1.54 -10.41 -11.41
N ILE A 16 2.60 -9.80 -11.93
CA ILE A 16 3.72 -10.54 -12.55
C ILE A 16 4.42 -11.47 -11.54
N THR A 17 4.55 -11.06 -10.30
CA THR A 17 5.12 -11.92 -9.24
C THR A 17 4.26 -13.16 -9.04
N ILE A 18 2.94 -13.03 -9.02
CA ILE A 18 2.02 -14.16 -8.88
C ILE A 18 2.07 -15.08 -10.11
N ASP A 19 2.14 -14.52 -11.33
CA ASP A 19 2.31 -15.31 -12.56
C ASP A 19 3.63 -16.10 -12.54
N GLU A 20 4.73 -15.49 -12.08
CA GLU A 20 6.03 -16.18 -11.99
C GLU A 20 6.06 -17.22 -10.86
N MET A 21 5.42 -16.95 -9.72
CA MET A 21 5.26 -17.97 -8.67
C MET A 21 4.48 -19.18 -9.17
N ALA A 22 3.46 -18.98 -10.01
CA ALA A 22 2.70 -20.10 -10.58
C ALA A 22 3.55 -20.99 -11.49
N LYS A 23 4.55 -20.43 -12.16
CA LYS A 23 5.43 -21.15 -13.07
C LYS A 23 6.62 -21.80 -12.35
N GLN A 24 7.25 -21.06 -11.43
CA GLN A 24 8.55 -21.41 -10.88
C GLN A 24 8.48 -22.02 -9.47
N ALA A 25 7.42 -21.74 -8.71
CA ALA A 25 7.25 -22.17 -7.33
C ALA A 25 5.78 -22.51 -7.00
N PRO A 26 5.15 -23.43 -7.74
CA PRO A 26 3.73 -23.74 -7.58
C PRO A 26 3.38 -24.22 -6.16
N GLU A 27 4.31 -24.86 -5.44
CA GLU A 27 4.14 -25.28 -4.06
C GLU A 27 4.04 -24.09 -3.09
N VAL A 28 4.78 -23.00 -3.33
CA VAL A 28 4.70 -21.75 -2.56
C VAL A 28 3.34 -21.09 -2.80
N LEU A 29 2.92 -21.04 -4.06
CA LEU A 29 1.60 -20.49 -4.43
C LEU A 29 0.46 -21.31 -3.82
N ALA A 30 0.56 -22.64 -3.80
CA ALA A 30 -0.42 -23.50 -3.13
C ALA A 30 -0.50 -23.22 -1.62
N LYS A 31 0.64 -22.99 -0.97
CA LYS A 31 0.69 -22.59 0.43
C LYS A 31 0.07 -21.20 0.64
N LEU A 32 0.36 -20.22 -0.20
CA LEU A 32 -0.25 -18.89 -0.16
C LEU A 32 -1.77 -18.99 -0.27
N ARG A 33 -2.26 -19.73 -1.26
CA ARG A 33 -3.69 -19.98 -1.48
C ARG A 33 -4.37 -20.56 -0.24
N LYS A 34 -3.75 -21.56 0.39
CA LYS A 34 -4.24 -22.17 1.64
C LYS A 34 -4.36 -21.13 2.76
N LEU A 35 -3.29 -20.36 3.00
CA LEU A 35 -3.24 -19.36 4.08
C LEU A 35 -4.21 -18.19 3.88
N VAL A 36 -4.44 -17.79 2.62
CA VAL A 36 -5.49 -16.82 2.29
C VAL A 36 -6.88 -17.41 2.58
N GLY A 37 -7.14 -18.64 2.18
CA GLY A 37 -8.40 -19.34 2.46
C GLY A 37 -8.69 -19.53 3.94
N GLU A 38 -7.66 -19.70 4.77
CA GLU A 38 -7.75 -19.77 6.23
C GLU A 38 -7.88 -18.39 6.91
N GLY A 39 -7.84 -17.27 6.14
CA GLY A 39 -7.88 -15.91 6.67
C GLY A 39 -6.64 -15.51 7.48
N LYS A 40 -5.53 -16.21 7.31
CA LYS A 40 -4.23 -15.89 7.92
C LYS A 40 -3.43 -14.89 7.12
N ILE A 41 -3.68 -14.83 5.82
CA ILE A 41 -3.08 -13.86 4.90
C ILE A 41 -4.17 -13.03 4.24
N GLU A 42 -4.05 -11.70 4.32
CA GLU A 42 -4.79 -10.76 3.48
C GLU A 42 -3.99 -10.51 2.20
N PRO A 43 -4.54 -10.83 1.01
CA PRO A 43 -3.88 -10.54 -0.25
C PRO A 43 -3.88 -9.04 -0.52
N VAL A 44 -2.70 -8.48 -0.70
CA VAL A 44 -2.48 -7.07 -1.06
C VAL A 44 -1.88 -7.03 -2.46
N ALA A 45 -2.55 -6.35 -3.40
CA ALA A 45 -2.08 -6.27 -4.77
C ALA A 45 -1.53 -4.87 -5.10
N SER A 46 -0.41 -4.87 -5.79
CA SER A 46 0.10 -3.72 -6.54
C SER A 46 -0.20 -3.89 -8.04
N PRO A 47 0.09 -2.92 -8.91
CA PRO A 47 -0.09 -3.06 -10.35
C PRO A 47 0.57 -4.32 -10.91
N TYR A 48 0.15 -4.78 -12.10
CA TYR A 48 0.68 -6.00 -12.71
C TYR A 48 2.21 -5.98 -12.81
N ILE A 49 2.79 -4.85 -13.26
CA ILE A 49 4.21 -4.55 -13.14
C ILE A 49 4.36 -3.49 -12.04
N HIS A 50 5.32 -3.67 -11.14
CA HIS A 50 5.55 -2.80 -9.98
C HIS A 50 6.20 -1.47 -10.39
N PHE A 51 5.42 -0.56 -10.99
CA PHE A 51 5.85 0.77 -11.41
C PHE A 51 5.21 1.87 -10.55
N MET A 52 5.83 3.05 -10.54
CA MET A 52 5.27 4.24 -9.88
C MET A 52 4.04 4.74 -10.65
N LEU A 53 2.85 4.55 -10.08
CA LEU A 53 1.58 4.95 -10.71
C LEU A 53 1.52 6.45 -11.01
N ALA A 54 2.15 7.29 -10.19
CA ALA A 54 2.19 8.73 -10.39
C ALA A 54 2.84 9.19 -11.72
N ASN A 55 3.60 8.30 -12.37
CA ASN A 55 4.29 8.58 -13.63
C ASN A 55 3.62 7.95 -14.85
N ILE A 56 2.45 7.34 -14.67
CA ILE A 56 1.77 6.54 -15.69
C ILE A 56 0.40 7.13 -16.00
N PRO A 57 -0.06 7.14 -17.27
CA PRO A 57 -1.40 7.60 -17.61
C PRO A 57 -2.50 6.86 -16.83
N TYR A 58 -3.56 7.56 -16.50
CA TYR A 58 -4.65 7.07 -15.65
C TYR A 58 -5.22 5.74 -16.12
N GLU A 59 -5.55 5.64 -17.42
CA GLU A 59 -6.15 4.43 -18.00
C GLU A 59 -5.22 3.23 -17.89
N VAL A 60 -3.90 3.44 -18.06
CA VAL A 60 -2.89 2.38 -17.91
C VAL A 60 -2.77 1.95 -16.44
N CYS A 61 -2.91 2.90 -15.51
CA CYS A 61 -2.97 2.56 -14.08
C CYS A 61 -4.15 1.63 -13.79
N VAL A 62 -5.35 2.01 -14.22
CA VAL A 62 -6.58 1.22 -14.00
C VAL A 62 -6.46 -0.17 -14.61
N ASP A 63 -6.06 -0.26 -15.89
CA ASP A 63 -5.92 -1.54 -16.60
C ASP A 63 -4.89 -2.46 -15.92
N SER A 64 -3.74 -1.91 -15.50
CA SER A 64 -2.70 -2.67 -14.81
C SER A 64 -3.16 -3.19 -13.44
N LEU A 65 -3.94 -2.40 -12.71
CA LEU A 65 -4.52 -2.79 -11.43
C LEU A 65 -5.58 -3.89 -11.60
N ILE A 66 -6.47 -3.76 -12.58
CA ILE A 66 -7.48 -4.77 -12.92
C ILE A 66 -6.77 -6.07 -13.30
N HIS A 67 -5.80 -6.00 -14.22
CA HIS A 67 -5.07 -7.18 -14.67
C HIS A 67 -4.34 -7.87 -13.52
N SER A 68 -3.72 -7.13 -12.62
CA SER A 68 -3.10 -7.71 -11.43
C SER A 68 -4.09 -8.50 -10.57
N ARG A 69 -5.28 -7.94 -10.31
CA ARG A 69 -6.34 -8.61 -9.55
C ARG A 69 -6.86 -9.87 -10.26
N ASP A 70 -6.99 -9.83 -11.60
CA ASP A 70 -7.41 -10.97 -12.40
C ASP A 70 -6.39 -12.12 -12.32
N VAL A 71 -5.11 -11.79 -12.36
CA VAL A 71 -4.01 -12.77 -12.19
C VAL A 71 -4.02 -13.39 -10.79
N TRP A 72 -4.20 -12.59 -9.76
CA TRP A 72 -4.37 -13.08 -8.40
C TRP A 72 -5.54 -14.06 -8.30
N GLU A 73 -6.72 -13.68 -8.82
CA GLU A 73 -7.92 -14.52 -8.80
C GLU A 73 -7.71 -15.82 -9.58
N LYS A 74 -7.13 -15.74 -10.77
CA LYS A 74 -6.82 -16.89 -11.63
C LYS A 74 -5.96 -17.93 -10.90
N HIS A 75 -4.91 -17.51 -10.22
CA HIS A 75 -3.92 -18.42 -9.63
C HIS A 75 -4.22 -18.80 -8.17
N THR A 76 -4.90 -17.95 -7.43
CA THR A 76 -5.19 -18.21 -6.01
C THR A 76 -6.66 -18.49 -5.72
N GLY A 77 -7.57 -18.09 -6.59
CA GLY A 77 -9.02 -18.12 -6.34
C GLY A 77 -9.51 -16.93 -5.50
N PHE A 78 -8.63 -15.97 -5.18
CA PHE A 78 -8.96 -14.80 -4.37
C PHE A 78 -8.64 -13.51 -5.12
N ARG A 79 -9.60 -12.60 -5.16
CA ARG A 79 -9.45 -11.28 -5.77
C ARG A 79 -9.11 -10.25 -4.71
N PRO A 80 -7.89 -9.67 -4.70
CA PRO A 80 -7.46 -8.72 -3.67
C PRO A 80 -8.37 -7.51 -3.58
N LYS A 81 -8.64 -7.06 -2.36
CA LYS A 81 -9.42 -5.85 -2.07
C LYS A 81 -8.57 -4.74 -1.47
N VAL A 82 -7.38 -5.08 -1.04
CA VAL A 82 -6.39 -4.16 -0.49
C VAL A 82 -5.34 -3.89 -1.56
N GLY A 83 -5.09 -2.61 -1.83
CA GLY A 83 -4.06 -2.16 -2.76
C GLY A 83 -2.81 -1.67 -2.03
N TRP A 84 -1.66 -1.82 -2.67
CA TRP A 84 -0.40 -1.20 -2.31
C TRP A 84 0.06 -0.26 -3.42
N ASN A 85 0.37 1.00 -3.06
CA ASN A 85 0.89 1.95 -4.03
C ASN A 85 2.43 1.88 -4.09
N PRO A 86 3.00 1.36 -5.19
CA PRO A 86 4.43 1.19 -5.34
C PRO A 86 5.22 2.47 -5.12
N GLU A 87 6.37 2.35 -4.44
CA GLU A 87 7.30 3.45 -4.15
C GLU A 87 6.65 4.65 -3.43
N CYS A 88 5.42 4.47 -2.93
CA CYS A 88 4.62 5.51 -2.29
C CYS A 88 4.46 6.78 -3.14
N GLY A 89 4.75 6.71 -4.44
CA GLY A 89 4.62 7.81 -5.39
C GLY A 89 3.18 8.30 -5.46
N TRP A 90 2.94 9.62 -5.34
CA TRP A 90 1.60 10.16 -5.24
C TRP A 90 1.20 11.04 -6.43
N ALA A 91 -0.01 10.85 -6.90
CA ALA A 91 -0.75 11.77 -7.76
C ALA A 91 -2.22 11.77 -7.34
N GLY A 92 -2.91 12.89 -7.51
CA GLY A 92 -4.29 13.07 -7.01
C GLY A 92 -5.30 12.06 -7.55
N TYR A 93 -5.04 11.44 -8.71
CA TYR A 93 -5.92 10.45 -9.34
C TYR A 93 -5.70 9.01 -8.83
N ILE A 94 -4.67 8.74 -8.04
CA ILE A 94 -4.34 7.37 -7.59
C ILE A 94 -5.49 6.72 -6.83
N PRO A 95 -6.15 7.39 -5.86
CA PRO A 95 -7.32 6.80 -5.20
C PRO A 95 -8.45 6.46 -6.17
N ASP A 96 -8.66 7.27 -7.21
CA ASP A 96 -9.70 7.02 -8.21
C ASP A 96 -9.37 5.79 -9.06
N ALA A 97 -8.10 5.64 -9.48
CA ALA A 97 -7.65 4.46 -10.22
C ALA A 97 -7.83 3.16 -9.41
N TYR A 98 -7.46 3.15 -8.12
CA TYR A 98 -7.70 1.99 -7.26
C TYR A 98 -9.19 1.70 -7.06
N LYS A 99 -10.00 2.75 -6.87
CA LYS A 99 -11.45 2.59 -6.70
C LYS A 99 -12.11 2.05 -7.95
N GLU A 100 -11.76 2.58 -9.13
CA GLU A 100 -12.25 2.12 -10.43
C GLU A 100 -11.82 0.68 -10.71
N ALA A 101 -10.57 0.33 -10.39
CA ALA A 101 -10.09 -1.05 -10.47
C ALA A 101 -10.75 -1.99 -9.44
N GLY A 102 -11.62 -1.49 -8.56
CA GLY A 102 -12.46 -2.26 -7.64
C GLY A 102 -11.78 -2.64 -6.32
N PHE A 103 -10.81 -1.88 -5.87
CA PHE A 103 -10.26 -2.01 -4.52
C PHE A 103 -11.16 -1.34 -3.48
N ASP A 104 -11.14 -1.87 -2.25
CA ASP A 104 -11.88 -1.31 -1.11
C ASP A 104 -10.98 -0.41 -0.25
N SER A 105 -9.67 -0.67 -0.26
CA SER A 105 -8.68 0.08 0.51
C SER A 105 -7.33 0.15 -0.18
N LEU A 106 -6.54 1.17 0.19
CA LEU A 106 -5.20 1.43 -0.32
C LEU A 106 -4.26 1.69 0.86
N VAL A 107 -3.13 0.99 0.88
CA VAL A 107 -2.04 1.25 1.81
C VAL A 107 -1.09 2.27 1.20
N MET A 108 -0.79 3.32 1.97
CA MET A 108 0.03 4.45 1.59
C MET A 108 1.07 4.75 2.65
N ASP A 109 2.04 5.56 2.27
CA ASP A 109 3.03 6.11 3.17
C ASP A 109 2.47 7.30 3.98
N ALA A 110 2.64 7.26 5.31
CA ALA A 110 2.18 8.31 6.19
C ALA A 110 3.03 9.59 6.06
N ASP A 111 4.33 9.43 5.88
CA ASP A 111 5.24 10.56 5.93
C ASP A 111 5.08 11.46 4.69
N SER A 112 4.95 10.87 3.51
CA SER A 112 4.63 11.61 2.28
C SER A 112 3.30 12.34 2.40
N PHE A 113 2.29 11.71 3.00
CA PHE A 113 1.00 12.34 3.26
C PHE A 113 1.12 13.49 4.26
N LEU A 114 1.80 13.29 5.38
CA LEU A 114 1.96 14.31 6.42
C LEU A 114 2.78 15.52 5.91
N LEU A 115 3.78 15.28 5.06
CA LEU A 115 4.53 16.36 4.42
C LEU A 115 3.70 17.17 3.40
N SER A 116 2.49 16.74 3.06
CA SER A 116 1.57 17.58 2.29
C SER A 116 1.08 18.80 3.07
N PHE A 117 1.17 18.78 4.40
CA PHE A 117 0.78 19.90 5.26
C PHE A 117 1.92 20.89 5.43
N ASP A 118 1.70 22.16 5.05
CA ASP A 118 2.67 23.26 5.18
C ASP A 118 3.18 23.43 6.61
N GLU A 119 2.30 23.25 7.59
CA GLU A 119 2.62 23.37 9.00
C GLU A 119 3.71 22.37 9.40
N ILE A 120 3.58 21.12 8.96
CA ILE A 120 4.54 20.06 9.27
C ILE A 120 5.88 20.35 8.59
N ARG A 121 5.88 20.73 7.30
CA ARG A 121 7.12 21.11 6.60
C ARG A 121 7.86 22.25 7.30
N LYS A 122 7.14 23.33 7.64
CA LYS A 122 7.73 24.48 8.33
C LYS A 122 8.31 24.13 9.71
N ALA A 123 7.60 23.29 10.47
CA ALA A 123 8.03 22.91 11.81
C ALA A 123 9.21 21.94 11.81
N THR A 124 9.25 21.01 10.85
CA THR A 124 10.30 20.00 10.76
C THR A 124 11.50 20.45 9.95
N GLY A 125 11.35 21.49 9.12
CA GLY A 125 12.34 21.93 8.14
C GLY A 125 12.57 20.93 7.00
N LEU A 126 11.59 20.03 6.75
CA LEU A 126 11.64 19.05 5.67
C LEU A 126 10.97 19.61 4.42
N GLU A 127 11.59 19.35 3.27
CA GLU A 127 10.98 19.67 1.98
C GLU A 127 9.99 18.57 1.55
N TYR A 128 9.08 18.91 0.64
CA TYR A 128 8.05 18.01 0.16
C TYR A 128 8.61 16.79 -0.59
N ASP A 129 9.74 16.96 -1.26
CA ASP A 129 10.39 15.98 -2.12
C ASP A 129 11.44 15.12 -1.40
N VAL A 130 11.53 15.22 -0.07
CA VAL A 130 12.42 14.35 0.68
C VAL A 130 11.95 12.92 0.53
N ALA A 131 12.77 12.12 -0.14
CA ALA A 131 12.56 10.69 -0.26
C ALA A 131 12.64 10.06 1.15
N GLY A 132 11.49 9.64 1.68
CA GLY A 132 11.37 9.11 3.03
C GLY A 132 12.30 7.94 3.32
N HIS A 133 12.51 7.08 2.34
CA HIS A 133 13.29 5.85 2.48
C HIS A 133 14.79 6.04 2.76
N SER A 134 15.36 7.19 2.44
CA SER A 134 16.82 7.38 2.50
C SER A 134 17.33 7.99 3.79
N ASN A 135 16.46 8.54 4.63
CA ASN A 135 16.92 9.30 5.79
C ASN A 135 16.01 9.17 7.02
N LYS A 136 16.21 8.07 7.76
CA LYS A 136 15.48 7.79 9.02
C LYS A 136 15.46 8.96 10.01
N ASN A 137 16.52 9.77 10.06
CA ASN A 137 16.58 10.93 10.96
C ASN A 137 15.54 12.01 10.61
N HIS A 138 15.08 12.06 9.37
CA HIS A 138 14.03 12.99 8.96
C HIS A 138 12.65 12.51 9.41
N LEU A 139 12.38 11.22 9.32
CA LEU A 139 11.08 10.63 9.68
C LEU A 139 10.77 10.84 11.17
N PHE A 140 11.76 10.67 12.04
CA PHE A 140 11.61 10.95 13.48
C PHE A 140 11.18 12.39 13.79
N LYS A 141 11.55 13.37 12.94
CA LYS A 141 11.12 14.76 13.15
C LYS A 141 9.61 14.92 12.94
N ILE A 142 9.03 14.18 12.00
CA ILE A 142 7.58 14.21 11.74
C ILE A 142 6.87 13.61 12.95
N GLU A 143 7.26 12.41 13.37
CA GLU A 143 6.64 11.74 14.52
C GLU A 143 6.75 12.56 15.80
N GLU A 144 7.93 13.11 16.07
CA GLU A 144 8.17 13.98 17.23
C GLU A 144 7.28 15.23 17.20
N TYR A 145 7.07 15.81 16.02
CA TYR A 145 6.22 17.00 15.88
C TYR A 145 4.74 16.69 16.07
N ILE A 146 4.26 15.54 15.58
CA ILE A 146 2.83 15.18 15.61
C ILE A 146 2.40 14.43 16.87
N LYS A 147 3.33 13.94 17.71
CA LYS A 147 3.02 13.06 18.86
C LYS A 147 1.96 13.60 19.82
N ASP A 148 1.89 14.91 19.99
CA ASP A 148 0.94 15.59 20.87
C ASP A 148 -0.14 16.36 20.09
N LYS A 149 -0.31 16.06 18.79
CA LYS A 149 -1.25 16.73 17.87
C LYS A 149 -2.31 15.76 17.35
N PRO A 150 -3.45 15.65 18.05
CA PRO A 150 -4.51 14.70 17.67
C PRO A 150 -5.07 14.93 16.26
N GLU A 151 -5.01 16.18 15.76
CA GLU A 151 -5.43 16.55 14.42
C GLU A 151 -4.63 15.89 13.31
N PHE A 152 -3.37 15.50 13.57
CA PHE A 152 -2.51 14.75 12.67
C PHE A 152 -2.45 13.25 13.04
N LEU A 153 -2.36 12.93 14.33
CA LEU A 153 -2.31 11.54 14.80
C LEU A 153 -3.49 10.70 14.31
N LYS A 154 -4.68 11.29 14.20
CA LYS A 154 -5.87 10.59 13.69
C LYS A 154 -5.67 9.93 12.33
N PHE A 155 -4.80 10.49 11.47
CA PHE A 155 -4.56 9.95 10.12
C PHE A 155 -3.71 8.67 10.14
N ILE A 156 -2.79 8.54 11.11
CA ILE A 156 -1.93 7.35 11.21
C ILE A 156 -2.45 6.32 12.21
N THR A 157 -3.41 6.69 13.07
CA THR A 157 -4.01 5.77 14.05
C THR A 157 -5.34 5.18 13.59
N ASN A 158 -5.99 5.77 12.60
CA ASN A 158 -7.27 5.32 12.07
C ASN A 158 -7.24 5.33 10.54
N PRO A 159 -7.95 4.39 9.88
CA PRO A 159 -8.16 4.47 8.44
C PRO A 159 -8.86 5.78 8.08
N SER A 160 -8.35 6.46 7.07
CA SER A 160 -8.99 7.64 6.45
C SER A 160 -9.84 7.20 5.26
N VAL A 161 -10.68 8.11 4.76
CA VAL A 161 -11.51 7.85 3.58
C VAL A 161 -11.26 8.95 2.55
N ALA A 162 -10.86 8.56 1.35
CA ALA A 162 -10.74 9.47 0.23
C ALA A 162 -12.12 9.97 -0.24
N PRO A 163 -12.20 11.10 -0.99
CA PRO A 163 -13.48 11.64 -1.45
C PRO A 163 -14.35 10.67 -2.25
N ASN A 164 -13.73 9.72 -2.96
CA ASN A 164 -14.40 8.66 -3.73
C ASN A 164 -14.85 7.45 -2.89
N GLY A 165 -14.66 7.50 -1.57
CA GLY A 165 -15.02 6.42 -0.64
C GLY A 165 -13.99 5.28 -0.53
N LEU A 166 -12.79 5.40 -1.14
CA LEU A 166 -11.71 4.45 -0.92
C LEU A 166 -11.13 4.63 0.50
N LYS A 167 -10.97 3.54 1.22
CA LYS A 167 -10.31 3.58 2.53
C LYS A 167 -8.80 3.71 2.35
N MET A 168 -8.20 4.61 3.10
CA MET A 168 -6.76 4.88 3.08
C MET A 168 -6.15 4.42 4.40
N ILE A 169 -5.13 3.58 4.32
CA ILE A 169 -4.37 3.08 5.47
C ILE A 169 -2.96 3.62 5.34
N PHE A 170 -2.53 4.42 6.30
CA PHE A 170 -1.20 5.01 6.29
C PHE A 170 -0.26 4.19 7.17
N ARG A 171 0.83 3.69 6.58
CA ARG A 171 1.91 3.03 7.32
C ARG A 171 2.94 4.06 7.78
N SER A 172 3.56 3.86 8.92
CA SER A 172 4.72 4.64 9.36
C SER A 172 6.00 4.09 8.75
N ASP A 173 6.77 4.93 8.07
CA ASP A 173 8.09 4.55 7.56
C ASP A 173 9.11 4.33 8.69
N CYS A 174 8.96 5.03 9.81
CA CYS A 174 9.78 4.79 11.00
C CYS A 174 9.63 3.37 11.55
N MET A 175 8.42 2.80 11.47
CA MET A 175 8.15 1.43 11.93
C MET A 175 8.46 0.38 10.87
N ALA A 176 8.53 0.77 9.60
CA ALA A 176 8.75 -0.13 8.47
C ALA A 176 10.23 -0.39 8.17
N ASN A 177 11.13 0.47 8.63
CA ASN A 177 12.57 0.44 8.44
C ASN A 177 13.31 0.31 9.78
#